data_7849b762118ba62adc2312eee074b307
#
_entry.id   7849b762118ba62adc2312eee074b307
#
_cell.length_a   1.000
_cell.length_b   1.000
_cell.length_c   1.000
_cell.angle_alpha   90.00
_cell.angle_beta   90.00
_cell.angle_gamma   90.00
#
_symmetry.space_group_name_H-M   'P 1'
#
loop_
_entity.id
_entity.type
_entity.pdbx_description
1 polymer ?
#
loop_
_entity_poly.entity_id
_entity_poly.type
_entity_poly.pdbx_seq_one_letter_code
_entity_poly.pdbx_strand_id
1 'polypeptide(L)'
;KLNFKARRTMSIAQKLYEGIDIGTETVGLITYMRTDSIRLSPEFTAAAMDYIEKTYGKEYVGSVKVSKKTENVQDAHEAIRPTSIDRTPESIKQYLTQEQYKLYSLIYARALASLMAPSQSASTSLVLDNNDYKFNASGSILKFDGWLKVYGEYDKSKNELLPDMDENELIDAKKINKEQHFTTPPARYTEAKLIKAMEELGIGRPSTYATIIDTIQTREYVILEKKTFKPTESGLLTNKKLLEYFDSIINVDYTAKMENELD
;
A
#
# COMPACT_ATOMS: atom_id res chain seq x y z
N LYS A 1 -3.42 -3.75 -4.19
CA LYS A 1 -4.68 -3.14 -4.61
C LYS A 1 -5.13 -3.66 -5.98
N LEU A 2 -4.29 -3.61 -7.04
CA LEU A 2 -4.65 -3.97 -8.43
C LEU A 2 -4.41 -5.44 -8.81
N ASN A 3 -3.80 -6.23 -7.95
CA ASN A 3 -3.39 -7.62 -8.19
C ASN A 3 -2.41 -7.81 -9.38
N PHE A 4 -1.66 -6.78 -9.74
CA PHE A 4 -0.59 -6.90 -10.71
C PHE A 4 0.65 -7.53 -10.08
N LYS A 5 1.40 -8.31 -10.86
CA LYS A 5 2.73 -8.78 -10.47
C LYS A 5 3.72 -7.61 -10.44
N ALA A 6 4.76 -7.69 -9.62
CA ALA A 6 5.77 -6.64 -9.46
C ALA A 6 6.37 -6.21 -10.81
N ARG A 7 6.85 -7.16 -11.62
CA ARG A 7 7.42 -6.89 -12.95
C ARG A 7 6.42 -6.19 -13.88
N ARG A 8 5.13 -6.62 -13.85
CA ARG A 8 4.09 -6.00 -14.69
C ARG A 8 3.82 -4.56 -14.24
N THR A 9 3.72 -4.34 -12.93
CA THR A 9 3.54 -3.00 -12.35
C THR A 9 4.66 -2.05 -12.79
N MET A 10 5.93 -2.50 -12.69
CA MET A 10 7.07 -1.69 -13.10
C MET A 10 7.07 -1.40 -14.61
N SER A 11 6.69 -2.37 -15.44
CA SER A 11 6.59 -2.17 -16.90
C SER A 11 5.52 -1.14 -17.27
N ILE A 12 4.38 -1.14 -16.58
CA ILE A 12 3.30 -0.16 -16.82
C ILE A 12 3.73 1.22 -16.31
N ALA A 13 4.32 1.29 -15.11
CA ALA A 13 4.82 2.54 -14.54
C ALA A 13 5.89 3.18 -15.41
N GLN A 14 6.81 2.37 -15.98
CA GLN A 14 7.83 2.84 -16.92
C GLN A 14 7.20 3.55 -18.13
N LYS A 15 6.17 2.96 -18.73
CA LYS A 15 5.45 3.56 -19.87
C LYS A 15 4.74 4.87 -19.48
N LEU A 16 4.12 4.92 -18.30
CA LEU A 16 3.49 6.14 -17.79
C LEU A 16 4.51 7.26 -17.54
N TYR A 17 5.73 6.91 -17.17
CA TYR A 17 6.82 7.86 -16.97
C TYR A 17 7.44 8.32 -18.29
N GLU A 18 7.76 7.40 -19.21
CA GLU A 18 8.45 7.70 -20.48
C GLU A 18 7.63 8.58 -21.39
N GLY A 19 6.31 8.44 -21.39
CA GLY A 19 5.38 9.27 -22.13
C GLY A 19 4.22 8.52 -22.73
N ILE A 20 3.08 9.17 -22.70
CA ILE A 20 1.83 8.74 -23.35
C ILE A 20 1.43 9.83 -24.32
N ASP A 21 1.10 9.43 -25.54
CA ASP A 21 0.48 10.34 -26.52
C ASP A 21 -0.95 10.63 -26.09
N ILE A 22 -1.22 11.89 -25.74
CA ILE A 22 -2.54 12.38 -25.35
C ILE A 22 -3.23 13.17 -26.47
N GLY A 23 -2.78 12.98 -27.71
CA GLY A 23 -3.36 13.56 -28.93
C GLY A 23 -2.79 14.93 -29.28
N THR A 24 -2.44 15.76 -28.33
CA THR A 24 -1.81 17.08 -28.53
C THR A 24 -0.31 17.06 -28.31
N GLU A 25 0.14 16.16 -27.46
CA GLU A 25 1.56 16.03 -27.07
C GLU A 25 1.83 14.63 -26.52
N THR A 26 3.10 14.24 -26.47
CA THR A 26 3.54 13.05 -25.73
C THR A 26 4.09 13.52 -24.39
N VAL A 27 3.51 13.04 -23.28
CA VAL A 27 3.83 13.53 -21.93
C VAL A 27 3.97 12.40 -20.93
N GLY A 28 5.00 12.48 -20.08
CA GLY A 28 5.12 11.63 -18.90
C GLY A 28 4.00 11.96 -17.90
N LEU A 29 3.26 10.95 -17.50
CA LEU A 29 2.08 11.14 -16.63
C LEU A 29 2.42 11.01 -15.15
N ILE A 30 3.54 10.37 -14.82
CA ILE A 30 4.01 10.20 -13.42
C ILE A 30 5.47 10.61 -13.28
N THR A 31 5.89 10.90 -12.06
CA THR A 31 7.30 11.07 -11.71
C THR A 31 8.06 9.73 -11.78
N TYR A 32 9.37 9.78 -11.67
CA TYR A 32 10.22 8.58 -11.77
C TYR A 32 9.81 7.51 -10.74
N MET A 33 9.50 6.30 -11.22
CA MET A 33 8.88 5.24 -10.41
C MET A 33 9.89 4.39 -9.61
N ARG A 34 11.19 4.47 -9.89
CA ARG A 34 12.21 3.75 -9.12
C ARG A 34 12.76 4.66 -8.03
N THR A 35 11.93 4.93 -7.05
CA THR A 35 12.24 5.81 -5.93
C THR A 35 11.67 5.24 -4.63
N ASP A 36 12.34 5.48 -3.54
CA ASP A 36 11.90 5.27 -2.17
C ASP A 36 11.52 6.59 -1.47
N SER A 37 11.73 7.73 -2.17
CA SER A 37 11.36 9.05 -1.66
C SER A 37 9.85 9.18 -1.48
N ILE A 38 9.46 9.80 -0.38
CA ILE A 38 8.08 10.20 -0.08
C ILE A 38 7.86 11.71 -0.20
N ARG A 39 8.89 12.45 -0.62
CA ARG A 39 8.87 13.90 -0.77
C ARG A 39 8.03 14.30 -1.99
N LEU A 40 7.19 15.30 -1.82
CA LEU A 40 6.48 15.96 -2.92
C LEU A 40 7.09 17.35 -3.17
N SER A 41 7.13 17.80 -4.42
CA SER A 41 7.58 19.15 -4.71
C SER A 41 6.61 20.19 -4.15
N PRO A 42 7.11 21.38 -3.75
CA PRO A 42 6.26 22.46 -3.26
C PRO A 42 5.22 22.89 -4.30
N GLU A 43 5.59 22.94 -5.58
CA GLU A 43 4.72 23.32 -6.68
C GLU A 43 3.53 22.36 -6.83
N PHE A 44 3.82 21.05 -6.86
CA PHE A 44 2.77 20.03 -6.93
C PHE A 44 1.88 20.07 -5.69
N THR A 45 2.48 20.22 -4.51
CA THR A 45 1.76 20.28 -3.25
C THR A 45 0.78 21.46 -3.23
N ALA A 46 1.24 22.65 -3.64
CA ALA A 46 0.38 23.84 -3.71
C ALA A 46 -0.76 23.67 -4.70
N ALA A 47 -0.49 23.18 -5.91
CA ALA A 47 -1.50 22.93 -6.94
C ALA A 47 -2.52 21.87 -6.50
N ALA A 48 -2.06 20.80 -5.86
CA ALA A 48 -2.94 19.73 -5.37
C ALA A 48 -3.82 20.20 -4.21
N MET A 49 -3.31 21.01 -3.27
CA MET A 49 -4.09 21.58 -2.18
C MET A 49 -5.16 22.56 -2.70
N ASP A 50 -4.82 23.43 -3.66
CA ASP A 50 -5.78 24.31 -4.33
C ASP A 50 -6.87 23.51 -5.05
N TYR A 51 -6.49 22.44 -5.75
CA TYR A 51 -7.43 21.51 -6.38
C TYR A 51 -8.36 20.85 -5.37
N ILE A 52 -7.82 20.37 -4.24
CA ILE A 52 -8.62 19.75 -3.16
C ILE A 52 -9.63 20.77 -2.61
N GLU A 53 -9.18 21.99 -2.30
CA GLU A 53 -10.06 23.04 -1.77
C GLU A 53 -11.19 23.39 -2.75
N LYS A 54 -10.88 23.58 -4.02
CA LYS A 54 -11.87 23.92 -5.07
C LYS A 54 -12.84 22.79 -5.37
N THR A 55 -12.38 21.53 -5.31
CA THR A 55 -13.19 20.39 -5.75
C THR A 55 -14.00 19.76 -4.63
N TYR A 56 -13.43 19.70 -3.41
CA TYR A 56 -14.02 18.97 -2.29
C TYR A 56 -14.40 19.87 -1.11
N GLY A 57 -13.79 21.06 -1.00
CA GLY A 57 -14.01 21.99 0.11
C GLY A 57 -12.78 22.13 1.01
N LYS A 58 -12.72 23.24 1.72
CA LYS A 58 -11.61 23.61 2.59
C LYS A 58 -11.36 22.60 3.72
N GLU A 59 -12.42 21.96 4.21
CA GLU A 59 -12.37 20.94 5.27
C GLU A 59 -11.62 19.66 4.82
N TYR A 60 -11.48 19.43 3.51
CA TYR A 60 -10.73 18.31 2.97
C TYR A 60 -9.24 18.59 2.79
N VAL A 61 -8.80 19.84 2.93
CA VAL A 61 -7.40 20.20 2.83
C VAL A 61 -6.66 19.71 4.07
N GLY A 62 -5.67 18.85 3.87
CA GLY A 62 -4.83 18.30 4.94
C GLY A 62 -3.56 19.12 5.14
N SER A 63 -2.55 18.48 5.69
CA SER A 63 -1.22 19.04 5.89
C SER A 63 -0.15 18.18 5.23
N VAL A 64 0.91 18.81 4.77
CA VAL A 64 2.10 18.09 4.31
C VAL A 64 2.73 17.35 5.49
N LYS A 65 2.77 16.03 5.42
CA LYS A 65 3.52 15.25 6.41
C LYS A 65 5.00 15.42 6.14
N VAL A 66 5.68 16.16 6.98
CA VAL A 66 7.13 16.23 6.96
C VAL A 66 7.65 14.88 7.47
N SER A 67 8.22 14.10 6.56
CA SER A 67 8.94 12.87 6.94
C SER A 67 10.13 13.25 7.83
N LYS A 68 10.33 12.54 8.93
CA LYS A 68 11.63 12.52 9.59
C LYS A 68 12.61 11.95 8.56
N LYS A 69 13.71 12.67 8.29
CA LYS A 69 14.79 12.16 7.43
C LYS A 69 15.17 10.76 7.92
N THR A 70 14.90 9.76 7.11
CA THR A 70 15.57 8.47 7.24
C THR A 70 16.94 8.64 6.59
N GLU A 71 17.98 8.21 7.24
CA GLU A 71 19.39 8.46 6.84
C GLU A 71 19.75 7.91 5.44
N ASN A 72 18.88 7.11 4.82
CA ASN A 72 19.16 6.36 3.59
C ASN A 72 18.22 6.69 2.42
N VAL A 73 17.55 7.85 2.41
CA VAL A 73 16.70 8.24 1.27
C VAL A 73 17.55 8.98 0.25
N GLN A 74 17.66 8.48 -0.97
CA GLN A 74 18.19 9.22 -2.11
C GLN A 74 17.35 10.48 -2.34
N ASP A 75 17.83 11.60 -1.81
CA ASP A 75 17.12 12.91 -1.80
C ASP A 75 16.96 13.53 -3.22
N ALA A 76 17.53 12.86 -4.25
CA ALA A 76 17.48 13.33 -5.64
C ALA A 76 16.10 13.14 -6.31
N HIS A 77 15.27 12.23 -5.82
CA HIS A 77 13.98 11.92 -6.42
C HIS A 77 12.80 12.42 -5.56
N GLU A 78 11.67 12.55 -6.21
CA GLU A 78 10.38 12.76 -5.56
C GLU A 78 9.63 11.45 -5.37
N ALA A 79 8.55 11.49 -4.57
CA ALA A 79 7.56 10.42 -4.51
C ALA A 79 6.91 10.18 -5.88
N ILE A 80 6.40 8.98 -6.10
CA ILE A 80 5.62 8.66 -7.29
C ILE A 80 4.29 9.40 -7.21
N ARG A 81 4.08 10.34 -8.11
CA ARG A 81 2.89 11.19 -8.21
C ARG A 81 2.53 11.52 -9.66
N PRO A 82 1.34 11.99 -9.97
CA PRO A 82 1.06 12.56 -11.29
C PRO A 82 1.94 13.80 -11.55
N THR A 83 2.32 14.00 -12.80
CA THR A 83 3.11 15.18 -13.21
C THR A 83 2.28 16.46 -13.17
N SER A 84 0.96 16.38 -13.40
CA SER A 84 0.01 17.47 -13.23
C SER A 84 -1.26 16.98 -12.56
N ILE A 85 -1.79 17.79 -11.64
CA ILE A 85 -3.06 17.52 -10.98
C ILE A 85 -4.25 17.68 -11.94
N ASP A 86 -4.13 18.51 -12.98
CA ASP A 86 -5.21 18.76 -13.93
C ASP A 86 -5.44 17.58 -14.88
N ARG A 87 -4.47 16.69 -15.03
CA ARG A 87 -4.62 15.45 -15.80
C ARG A 87 -5.31 14.39 -14.96
N THR A 88 -6.61 14.60 -14.70
CA THR A 88 -7.40 13.61 -13.97
C THR A 88 -7.46 12.28 -14.72
N PRO A 89 -7.58 11.13 -14.04
CA PRO A 89 -7.68 9.84 -14.72
C PRO A 89 -8.79 9.80 -15.78
N GLU A 90 -9.93 10.42 -15.51
CA GLU A 90 -11.08 10.47 -16.40
C GLU A 90 -10.78 11.28 -17.67
N SER A 91 -10.06 12.41 -17.54
CA SER A 91 -9.76 13.29 -18.67
C SER A 91 -8.83 12.65 -19.71
N ILE A 92 -7.96 11.74 -19.27
CA ILE A 92 -6.97 11.08 -20.15
C ILE A 92 -7.26 9.60 -20.41
N LYS A 93 -8.39 9.09 -19.91
CA LYS A 93 -8.77 7.66 -19.98
C LYS A 93 -8.73 7.10 -21.40
N GLN A 94 -9.16 7.87 -22.39
CA GLN A 94 -9.20 7.46 -23.81
C GLN A 94 -7.82 7.16 -24.41
N TYR A 95 -6.76 7.73 -23.83
CA TYR A 95 -5.38 7.56 -24.29
C TYR A 95 -4.64 6.42 -23.59
N LEU A 96 -5.25 5.83 -22.56
CA LEU A 96 -4.64 4.82 -21.72
C LEU A 96 -5.20 3.42 -21.99
N THR A 97 -4.33 2.42 -21.96
CA THR A 97 -4.82 1.05 -21.83
C THR A 97 -5.49 0.85 -20.47
N GLN A 98 -6.32 -0.18 -20.34
CA GLN A 98 -7.02 -0.47 -19.08
C GLN A 98 -6.07 -0.63 -17.88
N GLU A 99 -4.92 -1.25 -18.08
CA GLU A 99 -3.93 -1.43 -17.01
C GLU A 99 -3.22 -0.12 -16.66
N GLN A 100 -2.87 0.70 -17.66
CA GLN A 100 -2.30 2.03 -17.46
C GLN A 100 -3.29 2.92 -16.71
N TYR A 101 -4.56 2.92 -17.12
CA TYR A 101 -5.61 3.67 -16.44
C TYR A 101 -5.75 3.26 -14.97
N LYS A 102 -5.81 1.95 -14.67
CA LYS A 102 -5.91 1.45 -13.29
C LYS A 102 -4.72 1.87 -12.44
N LEU A 103 -3.50 1.76 -12.99
CA LEU A 103 -2.30 2.13 -12.22
C LEU A 103 -2.22 3.63 -12.03
N TYR A 104 -2.48 4.43 -13.08
CA TYR A 104 -2.49 5.87 -13.00
C TYR A 104 -3.54 6.39 -12.01
N SER A 105 -4.77 5.86 -12.06
CA SER A 105 -5.85 6.20 -11.12
C SER A 105 -5.46 5.92 -9.66
N LEU A 106 -4.80 4.79 -9.41
CA LEU A 106 -4.31 4.47 -8.06
C LEU A 106 -3.22 5.46 -7.60
N ILE A 107 -2.26 5.80 -8.46
CA ILE A 107 -1.19 6.76 -8.16
C ILE A 107 -1.80 8.15 -7.91
N TYR A 108 -2.71 8.60 -8.78
CA TYR A 108 -3.40 9.88 -8.66
C TYR A 108 -4.18 9.99 -7.35
N ALA A 109 -5.03 8.99 -7.08
CA ALA A 109 -5.81 8.93 -5.85
C ALA A 109 -4.92 8.90 -4.60
N ARG A 110 -3.80 8.16 -4.64
CA ARG A 110 -2.86 8.08 -3.51
C ARG A 110 -2.15 9.41 -3.25
N ALA A 111 -1.72 10.09 -4.31
CA ALA A 111 -1.06 11.40 -4.20
C ALA A 111 -2.01 12.44 -3.60
N LEU A 112 -3.26 12.54 -4.10
CA LEU A 112 -4.27 13.43 -3.52
C LEU A 112 -4.58 13.07 -2.06
N ALA A 113 -4.86 11.81 -1.78
CA ALA A 113 -5.19 11.33 -0.43
C ALA A 113 -4.11 11.66 0.60
N SER A 114 -2.83 11.70 0.17
CA SER A 114 -1.71 12.03 1.06
C SER A 114 -1.70 13.49 1.53
N LEU A 115 -2.38 14.36 0.80
CA LEU A 115 -2.51 15.80 1.06
C LEU A 115 -3.89 16.18 1.63
N MET A 116 -4.82 15.23 1.72
CA MET A 116 -6.16 15.47 2.26
C MET A 116 -6.20 15.31 3.78
N ALA A 117 -7.23 15.91 4.37
CA ALA A 117 -7.53 15.80 5.79
C ALA A 117 -7.78 14.33 6.21
N PRO A 118 -7.43 13.93 7.43
CA PRO A 118 -7.71 12.60 7.93
C PRO A 118 -9.21 12.31 8.01
N SER A 119 -9.59 11.06 7.73
CA SER A 119 -10.94 10.58 7.99
C SER A 119 -11.19 10.51 9.51
N GLN A 120 -12.44 10.73 9.93
CA GLN A 120 -12.86 10.67 11.32
C GLN A 120 -13.96 9.63 11.48
N SER A 121 -13.78 8.73 12.44
CA SER A 121 -14.77 7.72 12.78
C SER A 121 -15.08 7.76 14.26
N ALA A 122 -16.35 7.57 14.60
CA ALA A 122 -16.77 7.31 15.97
C ALA A 122 -16.82 5.80 16.20
N SER A 123 -16.06 5.31 17.17
CA SER A 123 -16.07 3.91 17.57
C SER A 123 -16.98 3.74 18.80
N THR A 124 -17.85 2.75 18.75
CA THR A 124 -18.72 2.35 19.85
C THR A 124 -18.32 0.96 20.30
N SER A 125 -18.20 0.76 21.61
CA SER A 125 -17.99 -0.54 22.22
C SER A 125 -19.12 -0.82 23.19
N LEU A 126 -19.76 -1.98 23.02
CA LEU A 126 -20.81 -2.48 23.91
C LEU A 126 -20.28 -3.68 24.68
N VAL A 127 -20.57 -3.70 25.97
CA VAL A 127 -20.33 -4.87 26.83
C VAL A 127 -21.68 -5.33 27.34
N LEU A 128 -22.08 -6.54 26.96
CA LEU A 128 -23.32 -7.15 27.41
C LEU A 128 -23.00 -8.13 28.53
N ASP A 129 -23.59 -7.92 29.68
CA ASP A 129 -23.45 -8.80 30.85
C ASP A 129 -24.60 -9.81 30.89
N ASN A 130 -24.27 -11.09 31.05
CA ASN A 130 -25.24 -12.13 31.30
C ASN A 130 -24.68 -13.07 32.36
N ASN A 131 -25.14 -12.89 33.60
CA ASN A 131 -24.57 -13.52 34.79
C ASN A 131 -23.05 -13.22 34.87
N ASP A 132 -22.19 -14.21 34.92
CA ASP A 132 -20.73 -14.03 35.00
C ASP A 132 -20.04 -13.94 33.62
N TYR A 133 -20.81 -13.90 32.53
CA TYR A 133 -20.28 -13.87 31.18
C TYR A 133 -20.43 -12.50 30.52
N LYS A 134 -19.37 -12.06 29.86
CA LYS A 134 -19.33 -10.81 29.11
C LYS A 134 -19.24 -11.04 27.61
N PHE A 135 -20.13 -10.42 26.86
CA PHE A 135 -20.11 -10.41 25.42
C PHE A 135 -19.73 -9.03 24.94
N ASN A 136 -18.71 -8.93 24.11
CA ASN A 136 -18.21 -7.66 23.57
C ASN A 136 -18.65 -7.49 22.12
N ALA A 137 -19.21 -6.36 21.78
CA ALA A 137 -19.46 -5.94 20.42
C ALA A 137 -18.79 -4.58 20.17
N SER A 138 -18.20 -4.40 18.98
CA SER A 138 -17.63 -3.14 18.58
C SER A 138 -18.11 -2.74 17.19
N GLY A 139 -18.38 -1.46 17.01
CA GLY A 139 -18.77 -0.87 15.74
C GLY A 139 -18.08 0.44 15.49
N SER A 140 -18.15 0.91 14.25
CA SER A 140 -17.55 2.18 13.85
C SER A 140 -18.43 2.86 12.82
N ILE A 141 -18.67 4.15 13.01
CA ILE A 141 -19.42 5.01 12.10
C ILE A 141 -18.46 6.05 11.54
N LEU A 142 -18.34 6.12 10.21
CA LEU A 142 -17.59 7.18 9.54
C LEU A 142 -18.36 8.51 9.69
N LYS A 143 -17.75 9.49 10.37
CA LYS A 143 -18.31 10.85 10.58
C LYS A 143 -17.85 11.82 9.51
N PHE A 144 -16.61 11.69 9.06
CA PHE A 144 -16.03 12.49 8.01
C PHE A 144 -15.10 11.60 7.17
N ASP A 145 -15.29 11.58 5.86
CA ASP A 145 -14.56 10.69 4.97
C ASP A 145 -13.12 11.15 4.68
N GLY A 146 -12.84 12.46 4.69
CA GLY A 146 -11.49 12.98 4.49
C GLY A 146 -10.82 12.37 3.26
N TRP A 147 -9.61 11.83 3.41
CA TRP A 147 -8.86 11.17 2.34
C TRP A 147 -9.56 9.95 1.70
N LEU A 148 -10.50 9.33 2.41
CA LEU A 148 -11.30 8.23 1.84
C LEU A 148 -12.18 8.68 0.69
N LYS A 149 -12.49 9.98 0.59
CA LYS A 149 -13.25 10.56 -0.52
C LYS A 149 -12.69 10.17 -1.89
N VAL A 150 -11.36 10.16 -2.01
CA VAL A 150 -10.66 9.84 -3.27
C VAL A 150 -10.01 8.46 -3.28
N TYR A 151 -9.78 7.87 -2.10
CA TYR A 151 -9.06 6.60 -1.98
C TYR A 151 -9.93 5.45 -1.45
N GLY A 152 -11.21 5.71 -1.16
CA GLY A 152 -12.11 4.73 -0.54
C GLY A 152 -12.30 3.44 -1.34
N GLU A 153 -12.28 3.49 -2.67
CA GLU A 153 -12.33 2.29 -3.54
C GLU A 153 -11.16 1.31 -3.27
N TYR A 154 -10.02 1.85 -2.82
CA TYR A 154 -8.81 1.08 -2.52
C TYR A 154 -8.70 0.71 -1.03
N ASP A 155 -9.59 1.22 -0.20
CA ASP A 155 -9.69 0.85 1.20
C ASP A 155 -10.67 -0.30 1.40
N LYS A 156 -10.31 -1.24 2.30
CA LYS A 156 -11.11 -2.41 2.62
C LYS A 156 -11.67 -2.35 4.05
N SER A 157 -11.52 -1.22 4.73
CA SER A 157 -12.13 -1.04 6.03
C SER A 157 -13.66 -1.16 5.92
N LYS A 158 -14.26 -1.89 6.83
CA LYS A 158 -15.71 -2.02 6.93
C LYS A 158 -16.19 -1.14 8.07
N ASN A 159 -17.25 -0.39 7.81
CA ASN A 159 -18.01 0.25 8.87
C ASN A 159 -19.06 -0.76 9.37
N GLU A 160 -18.96 -1.14 10.61
CA GLU A 160 -19.96 -1.96 11.29
C GLU A 160 -20.78 -1.05 12.20
N LEU A 161 -22.07 -0.95 11.88
CA LEU A 161 -23.01 -0.17 12.68
C LEU A 161 -23.50 -1.04 13.83
N LEU A 162 -23.40 -0.53 15.05
CA LEU A 162 -24.11 -1.07 16.19
C LEU A 162 -25.42 -0.29 16.35
N PRO A 163 -26.52 -0.93 16.83
CA PRO A 163 -27.73 -0.21 17.20
C PRO A 163 -27.45 0.78 18.33
N ASP A 164 -28.22 1.87 18.37
CA ASP A 164 -28.24 2.76 19.53
C ASP A 164 -28.85 2.01 20.70
N MET A 165 -28.17 2.08 21.86
CA MET A 165 -28.56 1.36 23.06
C MET A 165 -28.23 2.21 24.27
N ASP A 166 -29.13 2.16 25.24
CA ASP A 166 -28.93 2.83 26.52
C ASP A 166 -28.13 1.97 27.51
N GLU A 167 -27.47 2.62 28.45
CA GLU A 167 -26.77 1.93 29.52
C GLU A 167 -27.78 1.16 30.40
N ASN A 168 -27.45 -0.13 30.66
CA ASN A 168 -28.32 -1.05 31.40
C ASN A 168 -29.64 -1.44 30.69
N GLU A 169 -29.75 -1.22 29.39
CA GLU A 169 -30.85 -1.74 28.60
C GLU A 169 -30.86 -3.27 28.59
N LEU A 170 -32.04 -3.86 28.79
CA LEU A 170 -32.21 -5.32 28.75
C LEU A 170 -32.44 -5.78 27.32
N ILE A 171 -31.62 -6.73 26.88
CA ILE A 171 -31.65 -7.26 25.51
C ILE A 171 -31.98 -8.73 25.54
N ASP A 172 -32.97 -9.14 24.76
CA ASP A 172 -33.29 -10.55 24.53
C ASP A 172 -32.38 -11.17 23.47
N ALA A 173 -31.66 -12.21 23.83
CA ALA A 173 -30.86 -12.98 22.91
C ALA A 173 -31.77 -13.80 21.97
N LYS A 174 -31.84 -13.42 20.69
CA LYS A 174 -32.61 -14.16 19.66
C LYS A 174 -31.98 -15.51 19.33
N LYS A 175 -30.64 -15.57 19.35
CA LYS A 175 -29.88 -16.77 19.01
C LYS A 175 -28.50 -16.68 19.58
N ILE A 176 -28.02 -17.77 20.19
CA ILE A 176 -26.66 -17.95 20.65
C ILE A 176 -25.99 -18.99 19.75
N ASN A 177 -24.96 -18.56 19.01
CA ASN A 177 -24.13 -19.45 18.21
C ASN A 177 -22.82 -19.70 18.96
N LYS A 178 -22.31 -20.90 18.88
CA LYS A 178 -20.97 -21.23 19.32
C LYS A 178 -20.13 -21.64 18.12
N GLU A 179 -18.95 -21.04 17.98
CA GLU A 179 -18.00 -21.36 16.92
C GLU A 179 -16.64 -21.63 17.52
N GLN A 180 -16.00 -22.68 17.06
CA GLN A 180 -14.64 -22.99 17.47
C GLN A 180 -13.68 -22.35 16.48
N HIS A 181 -12.75 -21.55 17.01
CA HIS A 181 -11.66 -20.93 16.23
C HIS A 181 -10.32 -21.48 16.70
N PHE A 182 -9.40 -21.60 15.75
CA PHE A 182 -8.03 -22.01 16.02
C PHE A 182 -7.08 -20.88 15.62
N THR A 183 -5.98 -20.76 16.34
CA THR A 183 -4.88 -19.90 15.93
C THR A 183 -4.32 -20.40 14.60
N THR A 184 -4.02 -19.48 13.69
CA THR A 184 -3.39 -19.77 12.42
C THR A 184 -1.94 -19.32 12.41
N PRO A 185 -1.04 -20.05 11.74
CA PRO A 185 0.34 -19.59 11.58
C PRO A 185 0.40 -18.29 10.78
N PRO A 186 1.51 -17.52 10.85
CA PRO A 186 1.71 -16.36 10.02
C PRO A 186 1.48 -16.68 8.54
N ALA A 187 0.79 -15.79 7.84
CA ALA A 187 0.51 -15.98 6.42
C ALA A 187 1.82 -15.94 5.61
N ARG A 188 1.92 -16.79 4.58
CA ARG A 188 3.04 -16.73 3.62
C ARG A 188 3.08 -15.38 2.90
N TYR A 189 4.25 -14.99 2.43
CA TYR A 189 4.45 -13.75 1.70
C TYR A 189 3.73 -13.76 0.34
N THR A 190 3.04 -12.69 0.04
CA THR A 190 2.72 -12.31 -1.34
C THR A 190 3.90 -11.52 -1.92
N GLU A 191 3.95 -11.29 -3.25
CA GLU A 191 5.00 -10.45 -3.85
C GLU A 191 5.09 -9.08 -3.16
N ALA A 192 3.96 -8.40 -2.95
CA ALA A 192 3.94 -7.09 -2.30
C ALA A 192 4.42 -7.13 -0.83
N LYS A 193 4.04 -8.17 -0.07
CA LYS A 193 4.50 -8.32 1.31
C LYS A 193 6.00 -8.66 1.38
N LEU A 194 6.52 -9.44 0.43
CA LEU A 194 7.94 -9.75 0.39
C LEU A 194 8.77 -8.51 0.03
N ILE A 195 8.33 -7.71 -0.95
CA ILE A 195 8.97 -6.44 -1.28
C ILE A 195 8.99 -5.52 -0.06
N LYS A 196 7.86 -5.38 0.64
CA LYS A 196 7.79 -4.57 1.85
C LYS A 196 8.73 -5.07 2.95
N ALA A 197 8.83 -6.37 3.15
CA ALA A 197 9.76 -6.95 4.12
C ALA A 197 11.23 -6.72 3.74
N MET A 198 11.57 -6.80 2.45
CA MET A 198 12.91 -6.48 1.96
C MET A 198 13.24 -5.00 2.20
N GLU A 199 12.30 -4.09 1.90
CA GLU A 199 12.43 -2.65 2.16
C GLU A 199 12.67 -2.36 3.65
N GLU A 200 11.85 -2.94 4.54
CA GLU A 200 11.96 -2.80 5.99
C GLU A 200 13.29 -3.34 6.55
N LEU A 201 13.86 -4.35 5.90
CA LEU A 201 15.14 -4.96 6.25
C LEU A 201 16.36 -4.30 5.57
N GLY A 202 16.13 -3.30 4.70
CA GLY A 202 17.19 -2.64 3.93
C GLY A 202 17.82 -3.52 2.82
N ILE A 203 17.10 -4.54 2.35
CA ILE A 203 17.55 -5.47 1.30
C ILE A 203 16.92 -5.11 -0.02
N GLY A 204 17.74 -4.90 -1.05
CA GLY A 204 17.30 -4.47 -2.37
C GLY A 204 16.96 -2.99 -2.43
N ARG A 205 16.63 -2.54 -3.62
CA ARG A 205 16.28 -1.13 -3.91
C ARG A 205 15.07 -1.11 -4.87
N PRO A 206 14.41 0.03 -5.06
CA PRO A 206 13.30 0.16 -6.02
C PRO A 206 13.62 -0.36 -7.42
N SER A 207 14.89 -0.29 -7.83
CA SER A 207 15.37 -0.80 -9.13
C SER A 207 15.52 -2.32 -9.17
N THR A 208 15.70 -3.01 -8.05
CA THR A 208 16.04 -4.44 -7.97
C THR A 208 14.91 -5.34 -7.46
N TYR A 209 13.94 -4.82 -6.72
CA TYR A 209 12.86 -5.63 -6.12
C TYR A 209 12.16 -6.55 -7.13
N ALA A 210 11.74 -6.01 -8.28
CA ALA A 210 11.04 -6.80 -9.28
C ALA A 210 11.92 -7.92 -9.87
N THR A 211 13.22 -7.66 -10.05
CA THR A 211 14.19 -8.63 -10.53
C THR A 211 14.45 -9.73 -9.51
N ILE A 212 14.57 -9.40 -8.23
CA ILE A 212 14.74 -10.38 -7.15
C ILE A 212 13.55 -11.32 -7.11
N ILE A 213 12.33 -10.77 -7.13
CA ILE A 213 11.08 -11.54 -7.14
C ILE A 213 10.99 -12.47 -8.36
N ASP A 214 11.39 -12.00 -9.53
CA ASP A 214 11.41 -12.80 -10.76
C ASP A 214 12.47 -13.91 -10.68
N THR A 215 13.66 -13.59 -10.17
CA THR A 215 14.79 -14.53 -10.07
C THR A 215 14.47 -15.72 -9.18
N ILE A 216 13.90 -15.52 -8.00
CA ILE A 216 13.59 -16.62 -7.07
C ILE A 216 12.52 -17.56 -7.63
N GLN A 217 11.61 -17.05 -8.47
CA GLN A 217 10.61 -17.86 -9.18
C GLN A 217 11.22 -18.58 -10.37
N THR A 218 11.99 -17.89 -11.22
CA THR A 218 12.62 -18.47 -12.42
C THR A 218 13.62 -19.56 -12.09
N ARG A 219 14.31 -19.44 -10.95
CA ARG A 219 15.22 -20.47 -10.41
C ARG A 219 14.50 -21.57 -9.64
N GLU A 220 13.17 -21.53 -9.59
CA GLU A 220 12.33 -22.49 -8.91
C GLU A 220 12.67 -22.66 -7.41
N TYR A 221 13.24 -21.63 -6.77
CA TYR A 221 13.44 -21.64 -5.31
C TYR A 221 12.14 -21.50 -4.56
N VAL A 222 11.17 -20.83 -5.16
CA VAL A 222 9.80 -20.70 -4.68
C VAL A 222 8.80 -20.89 -5.82
N ILE A 223 7.61 -21.35 -5.50
CA ILE A 223 6.44 -21.35 -6.37
C ILE A 223 5.36 -20.43 -5.84
N LEU A 224 4.53 -19.91 -6.74
CA LEU A 224 3.42 -19.05 -6.36
C LEU A 224 2.13 -19.88 -6.28
N GLU A 225 1.67 -20.20 -5.06
CA GLU A 225 0.40 -20.85 -4.79
C GLU A 225 -0.61 -19.85 -4.23
N LYS A 226 -1.79 -19.72 -4.83
CA LYS A 226 -2.85 -18.79 -4.37
C LYS A 226 -2.33 -17.37 -4.07
N LYS A 227 -1.44 -16.87 -4.93
CA LYS A 227 -0.76 -15.55 -4.80
C LYS A 227 0.22 -15.42 -3.65
N THR A 228 0.60 -16.50 -2.99
CA THR A 228 1.62 -16.52 -1.94
C THR A 228 2.79 -17.42 -2.31
N PHE A 229 3.97 -17.05 -1.87
CA PHE A 229 5.18 -17.83 -2.09
C PHE A 229 5.23 -19.06 -1.19
N LYS A 230 5.57 -20.19 -1.79
CA LYS A 230 5.87 -21.43 -1.10
C LYS A 230 7.28 -21.88 -1.51
N PRO A 231 8.20 -22.09 -0.56
CA PRO A 231 9.50 -22.66 -0.87
C PRO A 231 9.37 -24.04 -1.48
N THR A 232 10.23 -24.34 -2.46
CA THR A 232 10.39 -25.68 -3.02
C THR A 232 11.43 -26.47 -2.23
N GLU A 233 11.52 -27.79 -2.45
CA GLU A 233 12.57 -28.60 -1.85
C GLU A 233 13.97 -28.12 -2.29
N SER A 234 14.13 -27.77 -3.56
CA SER A 234 15.35 -27.19 -4.10
C SER A 234 15.71 -25.87 -3.42
N GLY A 235 14.73 -24.97 -3.23
CA GLY A 235 14.92 -23.70 -2.53
C GLY A 235 15.33 -23.91 -1.07
N LEU A 236 14.68 -24.82 -0.36
CA LEU A 236 15.03 -25.14 1.03
C LEU A 236 16.43 -25.75 1.14
N LEU A 237 16.78 -26.68 0.26
CA LEU A 237 18.11 -27.30 0.25
C LEU A 237 19.19 -26.28 -0.06
N THR A 238 18.98 -25.45 -1.10
CA THR A 238 19.93 -24.39 -1.49
C THR A 238 20.14 -23.42 -0.32
N ASN A 239 19.07 -22.91 0.28
CA ASN A 239 19.16 -21.98 1.41
C ASN A 239 19.90 -22.63 2.60
N LYS A 240 19.59 -23.91 2.93
CA LYS A 240 20.28 -24.63 3.99
C LYS A 240 21.78 -24.72 3.74
N LYS A 241 22.20 -25.07 2.51
CA LYS A 241 23.62 -25.17 2.16
C LYS A 241 24.33 -23.81 2.17
N LEU A 242 23.67 -22.77 1.68
CA LEU A 242 24.22 -21.42 1.74
C LEU A 242 24.45 -20.95 3.19
N LEU A 243 23.50 -21.18 4.08
CA LEU A 243 23.64 -20.83 5.50
C LEU A 243 24.67 -21.71 6.22
N GLU A 244 24.80 -23.00 5.84
CA GLU A 244 25.77 -23.92 6.44
C GLU A 244 27.22 -23.54 6.12
N TYR A 245 27.51 -23.08 4.88
CA TYR A 245 28.88 -22.85 4.40
C TYR A 245 29.23 -21.36 4.25
N PHE A 246 28.27 -20.45 4.22
CA PHE A 246 28.46 -19.04 3.91
C PHE A 246 27.65 -18.10 4.81
N ASP A 247 27.40 -18.49 6.06
CA ASP A 247 26.58 -17.73 7.03
C ASP A 247 27.08 -16.31 7.27
N SER A 248 28.41 -16.11 7.18
CA SER A 248 29.04 -14.80 7.37
C SER A 248 28.67 -13.76 6.29
N ILE A 249 28.25 -14.22 5.10
CA ILE A 249 27.89 -13.34 3.97
C ILE A 249 26.43 -13.55 3.48
N ILE A 250 25.85 -14.71 3.80
CA ILE A 250 24.45 -15.03 3.46
C ILE A 250 23.57 -14.79 4.69
N ASN A 251 23.42 -13.52 5.05
CA ASN A 251 22.52 -13.10 6.11
C ASN A 251 21.97 -11.69 5.81
N VAL A 252 20.88 -11.35 6.50
CA VAL A 252 20.15 -10.09 6.30
C VAL A 252 21.01 -8.90 6.64
N ASP A 253 21.72 -8.93 7.79
CA ASP A 253 22.48 -7.77 8.28
C ASP A 253 23.67 -7.46 7.38
N TYR A 254 24.38 -8.48 6.91
CA TYR A 254 25.47 -8.32 5.94
C TYR A 254 24.98 -7.70 4.64
N THR A 255 23.87 -8.23 4.09
CA THR A 255 23.33 -7.73 2.83
C THR A 255 22.85 -6.27 2.98
N ALA A 256 22.12 -5.96 4.04
CA ALA A 256 21.66 -4.60 4.31
C ALA A 256 22.82 -3.62 4.48
N LYS A 257 23.87 -4.02 5.23
CA LYS A 257 25.07 -3.21 5.41
C LYS A 257 25.79 -2.95 4.07
N MET A 258 25.99 -4.00 3.28
CA MET A 258 26.64 -3.89 1.98
C MET A 258 25.85 -2.98 1.03
N GLU A 259 24.53 -3.11 0.97
CA GLU A 259 23.66 -2.26 0.16
C GLU A 259 23.70 -0.79 0.59
N ASN A 260 23.84 -0.51 1.89
CA ASN A 260 23.97 0.83 2.42
C ASN A 260 25.35 1.45 2.20
N GLU A 261 26.42 0.64 2.11
CA GLU A 261 27.76 1.10 1.81
C GLU A 261 27.99 1.39 0.32
N LEU A 262 27.11 0.88 -0.56
CA LEU A 262 27.15 1.09 -2.02
C LEU A 262 26.32 2.31 -2.47
N ASP A 263 25.44 2.81 -1.62
CA ASP A 263 24.63 4.02 -1.86
C ASP A 263 25.42 5.27 -1.45
#